data_82626e351641ce89eb5c76452239f1fe
#
_entry.id   82626e351641ce89eb5c76452239f1fe
#
_cell.length_a   1.000
_cell.length_b   1.000
_cell.length_c   1.000
_cell.angle_alpha   90.00
_cell.angle_beta   90.00
_cell.angle_gamma   90.00
#
_symmetry.space_group_name_H-M   'P 1'
#
loop_
_entity.id
_entity.type
_entity.pdbx_description
1 polymer ?
#
loop_
_entity_poly.entity_id
_entity_poly.type
_entity_poly.pdbx_seq_one_letter_code
_entity_poly.pdbx_strand_id
1 'polypeptide(L)'
;MTDVREAAQGLIEYAIHRSMIGQDDRIWAYNTILECIGATGPALDMTWALQVEKLSLLHPDTLPDFDLEGALAALSEAAVVNGAAEDTASGRDRIAMRIMGVLMPRPSVVNEEFNGRMGVNEPRAATDWFYGLCCDAGYVRRAAIARNIKWSTPTNWGDLEITINLSKPEKDPRDIAAAGAAKNTGEKYPACQLCIENEGYPGRSAAADGGAHPARQNLRVIPIQLDGERWGFQYSPYAYFNEHCIAMSSEHRPMHVDRKGLTCLLDFVNLFPHYFIGSNADLPIVGGSILSHDHFQGGAHEFPMMHAAEVSQFSVPGFDQVSGTVLQWPLSVLRLRSHDRAQLLDAAEKIILAWREWTDESVGVIAHTADGVAHNTVTPVIRRVDSRGNAGGEVYEAYLALRCNITTDEHPLGVFHPHAEYHHIKKENIGLIEVMGLAILPPRLVPELGAVREHLLAAKADASYDLASALEGDDLCRSHAAWAEDVFARRADELTTDNAIDILHEEVGVVFGHVLDNAGVFKWDEAGRAAQQRFIDSL
;
A
#
# COMPACT_ATOMS: atom_id res chain seq x y z
N MET A 1 -33.92 2.84 10.44
CA MET A 1 -32.73 3.33 11.20
C MET A 1 -32.53 2.36 12.35
N THR A 2 -31.38 1.74 12.46
CA THR A 2 -31.02 0.88 13.59
C THR A 2 -31.06 1.71 14.87
N ASP A 3 -31.71 1.20 15.94
CA ASP A 3 -31.76 1.88 17.23
C ASP A 3 -30.32 2.04 17.80
N VAL A 4 -30.01 3.21 18.34
CA VAL A 4 -28.71 3.50 18.99
C VAL A 4 -28.35 2.45 20.04
N ARG A 5 -29.35 1.95 20.80
CA ARG A 5 -29.13 0.87 21.79
C ARG A 5 -28.71 -0.42 21.10
N GLU A 6 -29.44 -0.84 20.06
CA GLU A 6 -29.17 -2.05 19.32
C GLU A 6 -27.78 -2.00 18.66
N ALA A 7 -27.43 -0.85 18.04
CA ALA A 7 -26.11 -0.65 17.46
C ALA A 7 -24.99 -0.71 18.51
N ALA A 8 -25.14 -0.04 19.66
CA ALA A 8 -24.14 -0.02 20.72
C ALA A 8 -23.98 -1.39 21.39
N GLN A 9 -25.09 -2.06 21.74
CA GLN A 9 -25.04 -3.40 22.34
C GLN A 9 -24.47 -4.44 21.39
N GLY A 10 -24.90 -4.43 20.12
CA GLY A 10 -24.36 -5.33 19.10
C GLY A 10 -22.86 -5.14 18.87
N LEU A 11 -22.40 -3.89 18.83
CA LEU A 11 -20.96 -3.58 18.68
C LEU A 11 -20.14 -4.04 19.90
N ILE A 12 -20.69 -3.93 21.11
CA ILE A 12 -20.02 -4.41 22.34
C ILE A 12 -19.94 -5.93 22.34
N GLU A 13 -21.04 -6.65 22.01
CA GLU A 13 -21.00 -8.11 21.86
C GLU A 13 -20.00 -8.56 20.80
N TYR A 14 -19.97 -7.89 19.67
CA TYR A 14 -18.96 -8.12 18.65
C TYR A 14 -17.54 -8.01 19.25
N ALA A 15 -17.23 -6.94 19.97
CA ALA A 15 -15.92 -6.71 20.56
C ALA A 15 -15.56 -7.79 21.63
N ILE A 16 -16.53 -8.24 22.40
CA ILE A 16 -16.36 -9.33 23.38
C ILE A 16 -16.06 -10.67 22.66
N HIS A 17 -16.85 -11.01 21.64
CA HIS A 17 -16.66 -12.22 20.85
C HIS A 17 -15.32 -12.24 20.11
N ARG A 18 -14.80 -11.08 19.72
CA ARG A 18 -13.46 -10.92 19.12
C ARG A 18 -12.33 -10.77 20.15
N SER A 19 -12.65 -10.94 21.44
CA SER A 19 -11.67 -10.82 22.55
C SER A 19 -10.94 -9.48 22.59
N MET A 20 -11.59 -8.42 22.12
CA MET A 20 -11.07 -7.05 22.17
C MET A 20 -11.25 -6.44 23.58
N ILE A 21 -12.39 -6.74 24.24
CA ILE A 21 -12.71 -6.35 25.61
C ILE A 21 -13.28 -7.56 26.38
N GLY A 22 -13.30 -7.45 27.70
CA GLY A 22 -13.90 -8.47 28.56
C GLY A 22 -15.42 -8.32 28.71
N GLN A 23 -16.10 -9.37 29.20
CA GLN A 23 -17.55 -9.34 29.49
C GLN A 23 -17.90 -8.32 30.56
N ASP A 24 -17.02 -8.11 31.53
CA ASP A 24 -17.20 -7.15 32.62
C ASP A 24 -17.14 -5.69 32.14
N ASP A 25 -16.64 -5.46 30.90
CA ASP A 25 -16.53 -4.11 30.32
C ASP A 25 -17.83 -3.61 29.71
N ARG A 26 -18.91 -4.42 29.59
CA ARG A 26 -20.16 -4.07 28.91
C ARG A 26 -20.74 -2.72 29.34
N ILE A 27 -20.91 -2.51 30.63
CA ILE A 27 -21.52 -1.28 31.17
C ILE A 27 -20.62 -0.09 30.91
N TRP A 28 -19.33 -0.24 31.16
CA TRP A 28 -18.36 0.83 30.93
C TRP A 28 -18.30 1.21 29.44
N ALA A 29 -18.22 0.22 28.55
CA ALA A 29 -18.18 0.44 27.09
C ALA A 29 -19.45 1.12 26.60
N TYR A 30 -20.63 0.68 27.05
CA TYR A 30 -21.90 1.30 26.68
C TYR A 30 -21.95 2.77 27.07
N ASN A 31 -21.63 3.10 28.33
CA ASN A 31 -21.62 4.48 28.82
C ASN A 31 -20.61 5.35 28.08
N THR A 32 -19.43 4.80 27.75
CA THR A 32 -18.38 5.52 27.02
C THR A 32 -18.78 5.75 25.55
N ILE A 33 -19.46 4.78 24.91
CA ILE A 33 -20.02 4.98 23.57
C ILE A 33 -21.09 6.09 23.58
N LEU A 34 -21.99 6.11 24.57
CA LEU A 34 -22.97 7.19 24.72
C LEU A 34 -22.29 8.56 24.88
N GLU A 35 -21.22 8.64 25.68
CA GLU A 35 -20.41 9.86 25.78
C GLU A 35 -19.82 10.27 24.43
N CYS A 36 -19.25 9.32 23.68
CA CYS A 36 -18.68 9.59 22.35
C CYS A 36 -19.69 10.21 21.40
N ILE A 37 -20.94 9.74 21.41
CA ILE A 37 -22.00 10.23 20.52
C ILE A 37 -22.82 11.40 21.11
N GLY A 38 -22.43 11.91 22.28
CA GLY A 38 -23.13 13.03 22.93
C GLY A 38 -24.55 12.70 23.37
N ALA A 39 -24.86 11.43 23.70
CA ALA A 39 -26.18 10.97 24.09
C ALA A 39 -26.27 10.71 25.61
N THR A 40 -27.46 10.91 26.20
CA THR A 40 -27.77 10.57 27.60
C THR A 40 -28.61 9.31 27.75
N GLY A 41 -28.97 8.67 26.68
CA GLY A 41 -29.79 7.46 26.59
C GLY A 41 -29.73 6.89 25.17
N PRO A 42 -30.35 5.76 24.88
CA PRO A 42 -31.38 5.04 25.66
C PRO A 42 -30.85 4.34 26.90
N ALA A 43 -31.78 4.02 27.84
CA ALA A 43 -31.45 3.33 29.07
C ALA A 43 -30.84 1.95 28.81
N LEU A 44 -29.86 1.54 29.62
CA LEU A 44 -29.20 0.27 29.55
C LEU A 44 -30.15 -0.89 29.86
N ASP A 45 -30.14 -1.94 29.07
CA ASP A 45 -30.81 -3.19 29.40
C ASP A 45 -29.94 -3.98 30.41
N MET A 46 -30.40 -3.98 31.68
CA MET A 46 -29.66 -4.65 32.76
C MET A 46 -29.62 -6.16 32.61
N THR A 47 -30.59 -6.79 31.92
CA THR A 47 -30.55 -8.24 31.65
C THR A 47 -29.41 -8.56 30.71
N TRP A 48 -29.27 -7.77 29.64
CA TRP A 48 -28.13 -7.88 28.72
C TRP A 48 -26.80 -7.53 29.42
N ALA A 49 -26.76 -6.44 30.18
CA ALA A 49 -25.53 -5.94 30.81
C ALA A 49 -24.89 -6.92 31.79
N LEU A 50 -25.72 -7.73 32.46
CA LEU A 50 -25.28 -8.70 33.46
C LEU A 50 -25.22 -10.14 32.93
N GLN A 51 -25.45 -10.35 31.64
CA GLN A 51 -25.36 -11.66 31.02
C GLN A 51 -23.91 -12.17 31.06
N VAL A 52 -23.73 -13.42 31.50
CA VAL A 52 -22.44 -14.11 31.49
C VAL A 52 -22.52 -15.25 30.48
N GLU A 53 -21.79 -15.14 29.39
CA GLU A 53 -21.69 -16.20 28.37
C GLU A 53 -20.42 -17.06 28.56
N LYS A 54 -20.54 -18.34 28.23
CA LYS A 54 -19.36 -19.22 28.17
C LYS A 54 -18.69 -19.06 26.81
N LEU A 55 -17.96 -17.97 26.61
CA LEU A 55 -17.27 -17.65 25.35
C LEU A 55 -16.14 -18.61 24.98
N SER A 56 -15.60 -19.36 25.95
CA SER A 56 -14.45 -20.25 25.75
C SER A 56 -14.68 -21.44 24.81
N LEU A 57 -15.88 -21.59 24.24
CA LEU A 57 -16.27 -22.69 23.35
C LEU A 57 -16.59 -22.25 21.91
N LEU A 58 -16.60 -20.96 21.62
CA LEU A 58 -16.86 -20.49 20.27
C LEU A 58 -15.57 -20.51 19.44
N HIS A 59 -15.56 -21.33 18.41
CA HIS A 59 -14.48 -21.29 17.40
C HIS A 59 -14.61 -19.97 16.62
N PRO A 60 -13.53 -19.31 16.23
CA PRO A 60 -13.57 -18.04 15.43
C PRO A 60 -14.49 -18.13 14.22
N ASP A 61 -14.57 -19.28 13.55
CA ASP A 61 -15.40 -19.54 12.37
C ASP A 61 -16.91 -19.68 12.69
N THR A 62 -17.29 -19.76 13.99
CA THR A 62 -18.70 -19.89 14.43
C THR A 62 -19.25 -18.59 15.00
N LEU A 63 -18.47 -17.50 14.97
CA LEU A 63 -18.94 -16.20 15.44
C LEU A 63 -20.06 -15.66 14.55
N PRO A 64 -21.10 -15.04 15.16
CA PRO A 64 -22.18 -14.44 14.38
C PRO A 64 -21.61 -13.42 13.40
N ASP A 65 -22.17 -13.40 12.19
CA ASP A 65 -21.91 -12.31 11.24
C ASP A 65 -22.48 -11.01 11.81
N PHE A 66 -21.67 -9.97 11.85
CA PHE A 66 -22.02 -8.68 12.42
C PHE A 66 -21.71 -7.55 11.43
N ASP A 67 -22.71 -6.74 11.13
CA ASP A 67 -22.57 -5.55 10.29
C ASP A 67 -21.88 -4.40 11.08
N LEU A 68 -20.55 -4.49 11.16
CA LEU A 68 -19.72 -3.49 11.81
C LEU A 68 -19.90 -2.09 11.19
N GLU A 69 -19.93 -2.02 9.85
CA GLU A 69 -20.08 -0.73 9.15
C GLU A 69 -21.44 -0.11 9.39
N GLY A 70 -22.53 -0.90 9.36
CA GLY A 70 -23.88 -0.42 9.64
C GLY A 70 -24.04 0.06 11.08
N ALA A 71 -23.47 -0.65 12.05
CA ALA A 71 -23.49 -0.22 13.46
C ALA A 71 -22.72 1.09 13.67
N LEU A 72 -21.51 1.20 13.13
CA LEU A 72 -20.70 2.42 13.20
C LEU A 72 -21.35 3.60 12.46
N ALA A 73 -21.99 3.35 11.31
CA ALA A 73 -22.74 4.38 10.58
C ALA A 73 -23.93 4.90 11.40
N ALA A 74 -24.71 4.02 12.05
CA ALA A 74 -25.84 4.42 12.90
C ALA A 74 -25.39 5.24 14.11
N LEU A 75 -24.30 4.85 14.78
CA LEU A 75 -23.74 5.58 15.92
C LEU A 75 -23.11 6.91 15.48
N SER A 76 -22.46 6.96 14.33
CA SER A 76 -21.89 8.19 13.78
C SER A 76 -22.98 9.19 13.38
N GLU A 77 -24.08 8.72 12.80
CA GLU A 77 -25.24 9.56 12.49
C GLU A 77 -25.87 10.13 13.77
N ALA A 78 -26.03 9.32 14.83
CA ALA A 78 -26.49 9.79 16.12
C ALA A 78 -25.55 10.88 16.69
N ALA A 79 -24.25 10.73 16.55
CA ALA A 79 -23.27 11.74 16.98
C ALA A 79 -23.43 13.06 16.22
N VAL A 80 -23.69 13.02 14.91
CA VAL A 80 -23.97 14.22 14.11
C VAL A 80 -25.25 14.90 14.57
N VAL A 81 -26.33 14.14 14.75
CA VAL A 81 -27.64 14.68 15.25
C VAL A 81 -27.49 15.32 16.61
N ASN A 82 -26.68 14.75 17.49
CA ASN A 82 -26.43 15.28 18.84
C ASN A 82 -25.38 16.41 18.87
N GLY A 83 -24.78 16.79 17.73
CA GLY A 83 -23.75 17.82 17.65
C GLY A 83 -22.37 17.38 18.20
N ALA A 84 -22.14 16.08 18.41
CA ALA A 84 -20.87 15.53 18.87
C ALA A 84 -19.89 15.25 17.71
N ALA A 85 -20.37 15.27 16.47
CA ALA A 85 -19.54 15.12 15.26
C ALA A 85 -19.96 16.11 14.18
N GLU A 86 -19.02 16.50 13.32
CA GLU A 86 -19.30 17.30 12.13
C GLU A 86 -20.04 16.47 11.08
N ASP A 87 -21.00 17.10 10.38
CA ASP A 87 -21.74 16.47 9.27
C ASP A 87 -20.88 16.42 7.98
N THR A 88 -19.75 15.76 8.05
CA THR A 88 -18.83 15.49 6.93
C THR A 88 -18.38 14.04 6.96
N ALA A 89 -17.89 13.53 5.83
CA ALA A 89 -17.34 12.18 5.75
C ALA A 89 -16.19 11.98 6.75
N SER A 90 -15.30 12.98 6.88
CA SER A 90 -14.18 12.93 7.82
C SER A 90 -14.64 13.05 9.28
N GLY A 91 -15.71 13.80 9.56
CA GLY A 91 -16.33 13.90 10.89
C GLY A 91 -16.90 12.56 11.35
N ARG A 92 -17.67 11.90 10.49
CA ARG A 92 -18.20 10.54 10.72
C ARG A 92 -17.08 9.51 10.91
N ASP A 93 -16.05 9.57 10.10
CA ASP A 93 -14.90 8.68 10.23
C ASP A 93 -14.18 8.87 11.58
N ARG A 94 -13.97 10.12 12.02
CA ARG A 94 -13.33 10.39 13.31
C ARG A 94 -14.13 9.84 14.49
N ILE A 95 -15.46 9.98 14.47
CA ILE A 95 -16.29 9.46 15.56
C ILE A 95 -16.36 7.93 15.55
N ALA A 96 -16.42 7.29 14.37
CA ALA A 96 -16.37 5.84 14.24
C ALA A 96 -15.04 5.29 14.81
N MET A 97 -13.91 5.91 14.48
CA MET A 97 -12.59 5.51 15.02
C MET A 97 -12.48 5.77 16.52
N ARG A 98 -13.14 6.81 17.05
CA ARG A 98 -13.20 7.07 18.50
C ARG A 98 -13.98 5.96 19.21
N ILE A 99 -15.14 5.56 18.69
CA ILE A 99 -15.97 4.48 19.24
C ILE A 99 -15.16 3.16 19.23
N MET A 100 -14.51 2.82 18.10
CA MET A 100 -13.68 1.62 18.04
C MET A 100 -12.49 1.69 19.01
N GLY A 101 -11.93 2.89 19.23
CA GLY A 101 -10.86 3.11 20.21
C GLY A 101 -11.25 2.76 21.66
N VAL A 102 -12.53 2.92 22.02
CA VAL A 102 -13.08 2.48 23.32
C VAL A 102 -12.98 0.95 23.47
N LEU A 103 -13.23 0.24 22.36
CA LEU A 103 -13.28 -1.22 22.34
C LEU A 103 -11.91 -1.89 22.11
N MET A 104 -10.86 -1.10 21.86
CA MET A 104 -9.51 -1.60 21.64
C MET A 104 -8.77 -1.90 22.94
N PRO A 105 -8.06 -3.03 23.05
CA PRO A 105 -7.12 -3.25 24.15
C PRO A 105 -6.07 -2.13 24.18
N ARG A 106 -5.55 -1.84 25.38
CA ARG A 106 -4.46 -0.85 25.50
C ARG A 106 -3.19 -1.32 24.80
N PRO A 107 -2.32 -0.40 24.31
CA PRO A 107 -1.06 -0.77 23.65
C PRO A 107 -0.20 -1.76 24.45
N SER A 108 -0.13 -1.59 25.79
CA SER A 108 0.63 -2.52 26.65
C SER A 108 0.10 -3.95 26.62
N VAL A 109 -1.22 -4.13 26.58
CA VAL A 109 -1.87 -5.46 26.50
C VAL A 109 -1.61 -6.09 25.14
N VAL A 110 -1.74 -5.30 24.05
CA VAL A 110 -1.47 -5.77 22.69
C VAL A 110 0.00 -6.19 22.54
N ASN A 111 0.93 -5.40 23.09
CA ASN A 111 2.36 -5.70 23.02
C ASN A 111 2.71 -6.96 23.85
N GLU A 112 2.10 -7.14 25.02
CA GLU A 112 2.30 -8.33 25.85
C GLU A 112 1.84 -9.59 25.14
N GLU A 113 0.63 -9.57 24.57
CA GLU A 113 0.05 -10.69 23.82
C GLU A 113 0.86 -11.03 22.57
N PHE A 114 1.26 -10.00 21.78
CA PHE A 114 2.10 -10.18 20.60
C PHE A 114 3.44 -10.84 20.96
N ASN A 115 4.13 -10.30 21.97
CA ASN A 115 5.41 -10.83 22.41
C ASN A 115 5.28 -12.23 23.02
N GLY A 116 4.19 -12.53 23.72
CA GLY A 116 3.88 -13.86 24.21
C GLY A 116 3.82 -14.88 23.08
N ARG A 117 3.18 -14.57 21.97
CA ARG A 117 3.09 -15.41 20.78
C ARG A 117 4.44 -15.55 20.06
N MET A 118 5.19 -14.45 19.92
CA MET A 118 6.55 -14.48 19.38
C MET A 118 7.48 -15.38 20.21
N GLY A 119 7.32 -15.40 21.55
CA GLY A 119 8.17 -16.14 22.48
C GLY A 119 8.10 -17.67 22.36
N VAL A 120 7.06 -18.22 21.72
CA VAL A 120 6.94 -19.68 21.43
C VAL A 120 7.51 -20.05 20.05
N ASN A 121 8.31 -19.20 19.44
CA ASN A 121 8.89 -19.35 18.08
C ASN A 121 7.86 -19.47 16.95
N GLU A 122 6.74 -18.81 17.08
CA GLU A 122 5.70 -18.76 16.05
C GLU A 122 5.44 -17.33 15.58
N PRO A 123 6.39 -16.69 14.86
CA PRO A 123 6.21 -15.31 14.35
C PRO A 123 4.92 -15.13 13.55
N ARG A 124 4.52 -16.15 12.76
CA ARG A 124 3.26 -16.16 12.01
C ARG A 124 2.05 -16.08 12.92
N ALA A 125 2.00 -16.84 14.01
CA ALA A 125 0.88 -16.80 14.95
C ALA A 125 0.73 -15.41 15.62
N ALA A 126 1.85 -14.71 15.85
CA ALA A 126 1.83 -13.35 16.39
C ALA A 126 1.30 -12.34 15.37
N THR A 127 1.77 -12.41 14.12
CA THR A 127 1.32 -11.51 13.04
C THR A 127 -0.12 -11.79 12.63
N ASP A 128 -0.54 -13.06 12.51
CA ASP A 128 -1.92 -13.45 12.18
C ASP A 128 -2.91 -12.92 13.24
N TRP A 129 -2.57 -13.08 14.52
CA TRP A 129 -3.38 -12.53 15.60
C TRP A 129 -3.47 -11.01 15.55
N PHE A 130 -2.34 -10.32 15.38
CA PHE A 130 -2.31 -8.86 15.34
C PHE A 130 -3.03 -8.31 14.11
N TYR A 131 -2.89 -8.97 12.95
CA TYR A 131 -3.65 -8.63 11.74
C TYR A 131 -5.15 -8.83 11.96
N GLY A 132 -5.55 -9.95 12.56
CA GLY A 132 -6.93 -10.21 12.97
C GLY A 132 -7.50 -9.11 13.84
N LEU A 133 -6.77 -8.71 14.90
CA LEU A 133 -7.16 -7.59 15.77
C LEU A 133 -7.32 -6.28 14.99
N CYS A 134 -6.39 -5.95 14.10
CA CYS A 134 -6.48 -4.73 13.27
C CYS A 134 -7.67 -4.76 12.31
N CYS A 135 -8.04 -5.94 11.80
CA CYS A 135 -9.23 -6.14 10.98
C CYS A 135 -10.52 -6.00 11.82
N ASP A 136 -10.59 -6.64 12.96
CA ASP A 136 -11.76 -6.62 13.84
C ASP A 136 -11.99 -5.24 14.45
N ALA A 137 -10.92 -4.48 14.67
CA ALA A 137 -10.99 -3.08 15.07
C ALA A 137 -11.42 -2.12 13.94
N GLY A 138 -11.65 -2.61 12.72
CA GLY A 138 -11.94 -1.77 11.57
C GLY A 138 -10.78 -0.82 11.18
N TYR A 139 -9.57 -1.06 11.72
CA TYR A 139 -8.37 -0.31 11.31
C TYR A 139 -7.95 -0.71 9.91
N VAL A 140 -7.82 -2.00 9.63
CA VAL A 140 -7.76 -2.53 8.26
C VAL A 140 -9.18 -2.56 7.71
N ARG A 141 -9.48 -1.70 6.76
CA ARG A 141 -10.83 -1.43 6.26
C ARG A 141 -11.30 -2.49 5.26
N ARG A 142 -11.51 -3.73 5.72
CA ARG A 142 -11.84 -4.90 4.87
C ARG A 142 -13.00 -4.66 3.90
N ALA A 143 -14.11 -4.07 4.35
CA ALA A 143 -15.25 -3.83 3.49
C ALA A 143 -14.96 -2.76 2.43
N ALA A 144 -14.16 -1.72 2.75
CA ALA A 144 -13.70 -0.76 1.75
C ALA A 144 -12.75 -1.41 0.75
N ILE A 145 -11.83 -2.25 1.22
CA ILE A 145 -10.86 -2.99 0.39
C ILE A 145 -11.58 -3.98 -0.54
N ALA A 146 -12.66 -4.62 -0.07
CA ALA A 146 -13.46 -5.55 -0.87
C ALA A 146 -14.18 -4.88 -2.07
N ARG A 147 -14.35 -3.55 -2.04
CA ARG A 147 -14.89 -2.79 -3.18
C ARG A 147 -13.89 -2.50 -4.28
N ASN A 148 -12.58 -2.68 -4.01
CA ASN A 148 -11.55 -2.49 -5.03
C ASN A 148 -11.80 -3.43 -6.21
N ILE A 149 -11.64 -2.91 -7.42
CA ILE A 149 -11.71 -3.71 -8.64
C ILE A 149 -10.31 -4.25 -8.91
N LYS A 150 -10.17 -5.57 -9.00
CA LYS A 150 -8.89 -6.27 -9.14
C LYS A 150 -8.95 -7.26 -10.29
N TRP A 151 -7.88 -7.29 -11.08
CA TRP A 151 -7.67 -8.29 -12.12
C TRP A 151 -6.19 -8.52 -12.37
N SER A 152 -5.86 -9.52 -13.19
CA SER A 152 -4.52 -9.79 -13.66
C SER A 152 -4.50 -9.72 -15.19
N THR A 153 -3.44 -9.16 -15.76
CA THR A 153 -3.25 -9.07 -17.21
C THR A 153 -1.97 -9.81 -17.60
N PRO A 154 -2.05 -10.83 -18.47
CA PRO A 154 -0.87 -11.48 -19.02
C PRO A 154 -0.11 -10.51 -19.94
N THR A 155 1.20 -10.42 -19.72
CA THR A 155 2.11 -9.58 -20.50
C THR A 155 3.37 -10.35 -20.86
N ASN A 156 4.25 -9.74 -21.66
CA ASN A 156 5.58 -10.29 -21.95
C ASN A 156 6.49 -10.41 -20.70
N TRP A 157 6.10 -9.79 -19.60
CA TRP A 157 6.81 -9.77 -18.32
C TRP A 157 6.23 -10.75 -17.29
N GLY A 158 5.20 -11.49 -17.65
CA GLY A 158 4.35 -12.28 -16.75
C GLY A 158 3.02 -11.60 -16.49
N ASP A 159 2.26 -12.14 -15.55
CA ASP A 159 0.93 -11.67 -15.20
C ASP A 159 1.06 -10.46 -14.26
N LEU A 160 0.77 -9.25 -14.75
CA LEU A 160 0.73 -8.05 -13.93
C LEU A 160 -0.57 -7.97 -13.15
N GLU A 161 -0.49 -7.57 -11.90
CA GLU A 161 -1.65 -7.36 -11.02
C GLU A 161 -2.13 -5.90 -11.10
N ILE A 162 -3.44 -5.71 -11.27
CA ILE A 162 -4.02 -4.37 -11.41
C ILE A 162 -5.11 -4.19 -10.36
N THR A 163 -5.11 -3.03 -9.70
CA THR A 163 -6.15 -2.65 -8.74
C THR A 163 -6.61 -1.23 -9.01
N ILE A 164 -7.90 -1.02 -9.27
CA ILE A 164 -8.53 0.30 -9.12
C ILE A 164 -8.90 0.42 -7.64
N ASN A 165 -8.25 1.35 -6.95
CA ASN A 165 -8.36 1.50 -5.50
C ASN A 165 -9.54 2.39 -5.12
N LEU A 166 -10.62 1.77 -4.63
CA LEU A 166 -11.82 2.42 -4.12
C LEU A 166 -11.82 2.52 -2.58
N SER A 167 -10.81 1.95 -1.90
CA SER A 167 -10.75 1.92 -0.43
C SER A 167 -10.27 3.24 0.18
N LYS A 168 -9.52 4.05 -0.58
CA LYS A 168 -9.07 5.37 -0.12
C LYS A 168 -10.22 6.37 -0.30
N PRO A 169 -10.73 6.96 0.78
CA PRO A 169 -11.84 7.91 0.68
C PRO A 169 -11.45 9.13 -0.16
N GLU A 170 -12.35 9.56 -1.03
CA GLU A 170 -12.23 10.85 -1.71
C GLU A 170 -12.41 11.99 -0.70
N LYS A 171 -11.79 13.14 -1.00
CA LYS A 171 -11.93 14.31 -0.13
C LYS A 171 -13.34 14.90 -0.29
N ASP A 172 -14.06 15.03 0.81
CA ASP A 172 -15.36 15.72 0.85
C ASP A 172 -15.16 17.20 0.40
N PRO A 173 -15.96 17.72 -0.54
CA PRO A 173 -15.89 19.14 -0.94
C PRO A 173 -15.98 20.13 0.23
N ARG A 174 -16.74 19.77 1.28
CA ARG A 174 -16.86 20.59 2.51
C ARG A 174 -15.55 20.61 3.29
N ASP A 175 -14.84 19.48 3.37
CA ASP A 175 -13.50 19.40 3.99
C ASP A 175 -12.46 20.16 3.17
N ILE A 176 -12.54 20.15 1.83
CA ILE A 176 -11.65 20.93 0.95
C ILE A 176 -11.86 22.43 1.19
N ALA A 177 -13.13 22.89 1.26
CA ALA A 177 -13.45 24.30 1.51
C ALA A 177 -12.96 24.74 2.91
N ALA A 178 -13.16 23.91 3.94
CA ALA A 178 -12.69 24.16 5.30
C ALA A 178 -11.16 24.23 5.39
N ALA A 179 -10.45 23.36 4.66
CA ALA A 179 -8.99 23.36 4.60
C ALA A 179 -8.41 24.66 4.00
N GLY A 180 -9.12 25.28 3.05
CA GLY A 180 -8.73 26.58 2.47
C GLY A 180 -8.74 27.74 3.45
N ALA A 181 -9.50 27.62 4.56
CA ALA A 181 -9.60 28.61 5.63
C ALA A 181 -8.69 28.30 6.84
N ALA A 182 -8.06 27.12 6.88
CA ALA A 182 -7.24 26.69 8.02
C ALA A 182 -5.96 27.51 8.14
N LYS A 183 -5.63 27.91 9.39
CA LYS A 183 -4.35 28.55 9.72
C LYS A 183 -3.28 27.49 9.91
N ASN A 184 -2.03 27.79 9.56
CA ASN A 184 -0.90 26.90 9.71
C ASN A 184 0.17 27.60 10.58
N THR A 185 -0.13 27.76 11.86
CA THR A 185 0.63 28.65 12.77
C THR A 185 1.45 27.94 13.84
N GLY A 186 1.41 26.60 13.95
CA GLY A 186 2.04 25.87 15.03
C GLY A 186 2.79 24.60 14.62
N GLU A 187 3.40 23.95 15.62
CA GLU A 187 3.98 22.62 15.49
C GLU A 187 2.88 21.61 15.11
N LYS A 188 3.16 20.79 14.11
CA LYS A 188 2.24 19.73 13.69
C LYS A 188 2.43 18.51 14.57
N TYR A 189 1.39 18.14 15.31
CA TYR A 189 1.32 16.87 16.04
C TYR A 189 0.07 16.08 15.63
N PRO A 190 0.20 14.81 15.24
CA PRO A 190 1.45 14.10 14.92
C PRO A 190 2.22 14.76 13.77
N ALA A 191 3.54 14.59 13.74
CA ALA A 191 4.39 15.21 12.72
C ALA A 191 4.11 14.69 11.31
N CYS A 192 3.72 13.42 11.16
CA CYS A 192 3.29 12.82 9.90
C CYS A 192 2.12 11.84 10.10
N GLN A 193 1.52 11.36 8.99
CA GLN A 193 0.34 10.49 9.04
C GLN A 193 0.65 9.02 9.37
N LEU A 194 1.92 8.61 9.37
CA LEU A 194 2.34 7.21 9.55
C LEU A 194 3.12 6.97 10.83
N CYS A 195 3.66 8.02 11.48
CA CYS A 195 4.52 7.86 12.66
C CYS A 195 3.80 7.23 13.87
N ILE A 196 4.60 6.70 14.79
CA ILE A 196 4.10 6.07 16.03
C ILE A 196 3.28 7.02 16.91
N GLU A 197 3.45 8.34 16.76
CA GLU A 197 2.64 9.37 17.45
C GLU A 197 1.14 9.28 17.11
N ASN A 198 0.79 8.59 16.04
CA ASN A 198 -0.60 8.38 15.64
C ASN A 198 -1.35 7.38 16.52
N GLU A 199 -0.66 6.52 17.28
CA GLU A 199 -1.32 5.53 18.12
C GLU A 199 -2.25 6.21 19.14
N GLY A 200 -3.55 5.95 19.03
CA GLY A 200 -4.57 6.57 19.89
C GLY A 200 -4.92 8.02 19.53
N TYR A 201 -4.36 8.60 18.47
CA TYR A 201 -4.62 10.00 18.11
C TYR A 201 -6.07 10.25 17.66
N PRO A 202 -6.77 11.29 18.18
CA PRO A 202 -8.18 11.51 17.89
C PRO A 202 -8.47 12.10 16.50
N GLY A 203 -7.44 12.46 15.76
CA GLY A 203 -7.60 13.18 14.49
C GLY A 203 -7.80 14.68 14.64
N ARG A 204 -7.82 15.39 13.50
CA ARG A 204 -8.15 16.82 13.41
C ARG A 204 -9.11 17.05 12.25
N SER A 205 -9.99 18.04 12.41
CA SER A 205 -10.85 18.48 11.29
C SER A 205 -10.05 19.27 10.25
N ALA A 206 -10.65 19.44 9.07
CA ALA A 206 -10.03 20.22 7.99
C ALA A 206 -9.87 21.70 8.36
N ALA A 207 -10.72 22.23 9.25
CA ALA A 207 -10.67 23.61 9.73
C ALA A 207 -9.69 23.84 10.89
N ALA A 208 -9.15 22.77 11.50
CA ALA A 208 -8.23 22.89 12.62
C ALA A 208 -6.86 23.41 12.18
N ASP A 209 -6.11 24.01 13.11
CA ASP A 209 -4.72 24.41 12.87
C ASP A 209 -3.87 23.18 12.50
N GLY A 210 -3.06 23.30 11.44
CA GLY A 210 -2.32 22.20 10.86
C GLY A 210 -3.12 21.31 9.88
N GLY A 211 -4.41 21.63 9.64
CA GLY A 211 -5.27 20.96 8.66
C GLY A 211 -5.75 19.57 9.08
N ALA A 212 -6.48 18.91 8.17
CA ALA A 212 -7.05 17.59 8.39
C ALA A 212 -6.01 16.54 8.75
N HIS A 213 -6.33 15.73 9.77
CA HIS A 213 -5.56 14.54 10.12
C HIS A 213 -6.53 13.41 10.50
N PRO A 214 -6.36 12.19 9.96
CA PRO A 214 -7.25 11.08 10.27
C PRO A 214 -7.17 10.67 11.74
N ALA A 215 -8.29 10.20 12.28
CA ALA A 215 -8.30 9.55 13.59
C ALA A 215 -7.61 8.19 13.53
N ARG A 216 -6.92 7.83 14.62
CA ARG A 216 -6.14 6.60 14.78
C ARG A 216 -6.33 5.97 16.17
N GLN A 217 -7.49 6.17 16.79
CA GLN A 217 -7.75 5.66 18.14
C GLN A 217 -7.82 4.14 18.19
N ASN A 218 -8.13 3.50 17.05
CA ASN A 218 -8.09 2.07 16.84
C ASN A 218 -6.76 1.55 16.25
N LEU A 219 -5.77 2.39 16.02
CA LEU A 219 -4.41 1.98 15.65
C LEU A 219 -3.68 1.40 16.88
N ARG A 220 -2.95 0.32 16.65
CA ARG A 220 -1.92 -0.20 17.55
C ARG A 220 -0.62 -0.38 16.80
N VAL A 221 0.49 -0.15 17.50
CA VAL A 221 1.86 -0.20 16.95
C VAL A 221 2.69 -1.12 17.82
N ILE A 222 3.23 -2.18 17.22
CA ILE A 222 4.13 -3.12 17.92
C ILE A 222 5.56 -2.57 17.86
N PRO A 223 6.22 -2.33 18.99
CA PRO A 223 7.63 -1.96 18.99
C PRO A 223 8.50 -3.16 18.60
N ILE A 224 9.35 -2.95 17.59
CA ILE A 224 10.34 -3.91 17.10
C ILE A 224 11.74 -3.29 17.14
N GLN A 225 12.77 -4.12 17.03
CA GLN A 225 14.17 -3.69 16.95
C GLN A 225 14.72 -4.00 15.56
N LEU A 226 15.21 -2.99 14.84
CA LEU A 226 15.92 -3.13 13.57
C LEU A 226 17.23 -2.35 13.66
N ASP A 227 18.35 -2.98 13.33
CA ASP A 227 19.70 -2.44 13.47
C ASP A 227 19.98 -1.81 14.87
N GLY A 228 19.47 -2.47 15.92
CA GLY A 228 19.61 -2.00 17.31
C GLY A 228 18.76 -0.78 17.67
N GLU A 229 17.97 -0.22 16.75
CA GLU A 229 17.09 0.93 16.99
C GLU A 229 15.63 0.49 17.15
N ARG A 230 14.85 1.32 17.86
CA ARG A 230 13.42 1.09 18.02
C ARG A 230 12.65 1.54 16.79
N TRP A 231 11.82 0.65 16.27
CA TRP A 231 10.88 0.87 15.16
C TRP A 231 9.47 0.51 15.60
N GLY A 232 8.48 1.04 14.88
CA GLY A 232 7.07 0.67 15.04
C GLY A 232 6.61 -0.20 13.89
N PHE A 233 6.05 -1.38 14.20
CA PHE A 233 5.39 -2.25 13.22
C PHE A 233 3.88 -2.07 13.30
N GLN A 234 3.24 -1.80 12.16
CA GLN A 234 1.79 -1.60 12.03
C GLN A 234 1.29 -2.08 10.68
N TYR A 235 -0.01 -2.41 10.57
CA TYR A 235 -0.62 -2.68 9.28
C TYR A 235 -1.10 -1.41 8.59
N SER A 236 -1.27 -1.47 7.25
CA SER A 236 -1.84 -0.39 6.47
C SER A 236 -3.37 -0.43 6.53
N PRO A 237 -4.06 0.69 6.80
CA PRO A 237 -5.53 0.71 6.82
C PRO A 237 -6.17 0.44 5.46
N TYR A 238 -5.44 0.65 4.36
CA TYR A 238 -5.95 0.50 2.99
C TYR A 238 -5.49 -0.80 2.31
N ALA A 239 -4.58 -1.56 2.93
CA ALA A 239 -4.04 -2.86 2.53
C ALA A 239 -4.12 -3.15 1.01
N TYR A 240 -3.14 -2.69 0.26
CA TYR A 240 -3.10 -2.90 -1.20
C TYR A 240 -2.94 -4.37 -1.56
N PHE A 241 -2.31 -5.15 -0.69
CA PHE A 241 -2.11 -6.59 -0.77
C PHE A 241 -2.27 -7.24 0.62
N ASN A 242 -2.19 -8.57 0.68
CA ASN A 242 -2.41 -9.30 1.93
C ASN A 242 -1.42 -8.92 3.02
N GLU A 243 -1.93 -8.62 4.21
CA GLU A 243 -1.16 -8.25 5.40
C GLU A 243 -0.17 -7.09 5.15
N HIS A 244 -0.56 -6.13 4.28
CA HIS A 244 0.27 -4.96 4.00
C HIS A 244 0.63 -4.23 5.29
N CYS A 245 1.91 -4.25 5.64
CA CYS A 245 2.45 -3.67 6.87
C CYS A 245 3.49 -2.57 6.58
N ILE A 246 3.76 -1.79 7.60
CA ILE A 246 4.73 -0.69 7.60
C ILE A 246 5.61 -0.84 8.83
N ALA A 247 6.93 -0.86 8.62
CA ALA A 247 7.92 -0.66 9.67
C ALA A 247 8.36 0.81 9.61
N MET A 248 8.10 1.57 10.68
CA MET A 248 8.34 3.01 10.76
C MET A 248 9.41 3.31 11.80
N SER A 249 10.43 4.09 11.46
CA SER A 249 11.43 4.57 12.43
C SER A 249 10.74 5.34 13.56
N SER A 250 11.23 5.19 14.80
CA SER A 250 10.76 6.01 15.92
C SER A 250 11.24 7.46 15.82
N GLU A 251 12.22 7.74 14.97
CA GLU A 251 12.77 9.07 14.73
C GLU A 251 12.31 9.61 13.38
N HIS A 252 11.89 10.89 13.35
CA HIS A 252 11.61 11.60 12.11
C HIS A 252 12.92 11.97 11.43
N ARG A 253 13.41 11.09 10.57
CA ARG A 253 14.59 11.30 9.73
C ARG A 253 14.28 10.97 8.28
N PRO A 254 14.92 11.61 7.30
CA PRO A 254 14.77 11.26 5.90
C PRO A 254 15.11 9.79 5.62
N MET A 255 14.48 9.23 4.60
CA MET A 255 14.81 7.90 4.08
C MET A 255 16.18 7.91 3.41
N HIS A 256 16.94 6.82 3.60
CA HIS A 256 18.17 6.55 2.88
C HIS A 256 18.24 5.08 2.49
N VAL A 257 18.59 4.82 1.23
CA VAL A 257 18.84 3.47 0.73
C VAL A 257 20.34 3.20 0.86
N ASP A 258 20.77 2.80 2.04
CA ASP A 258 22.18 2.57 2.40
C ASP A 258 22.33 1.24 3.17
N ARG A 259 23.54 0.96 3.65
CA ARG A 259 23.85 -0.22 4.47
C ARG A 259 22.92 -0.35 5.67
N LYS A 260 22.62 0.75 6.34
CA LYS A 260 21.74 0.74 7.51
C LYS A 260 20.32 0.32 7.13
N GLY A 261 19.78 0.89 6.06
CA GLY A 261 18.48 0.50 5.51
C GLY A 261 18.44 -0.99 5.14
N LEU A 262 19.45 -1.49 4.42
CA LEU A 262 19.56 -2.92 4.09
C LEU A 262 19.65 -3.81 5.34
N THR A 263 20.38 -3.38 6.37
CA THR A 263 20.47 -4.10 7.65
C THR A 263 19.10 -4.21 8.32
N CYS A 264 18.33 -3.09 8.35
CA CYS A 264 16.97 -3.08 8.88
C CYS A 264 16.03 -4.01 8.10
N LEU A 265 16.11 -4.04 6.76
CA LEU A 265 15.31 -4.95 5.94
C LEU A 265 15.64 -6.42 6.24
N LEU A 266 16.92 -6.76 6.38
CA LEU A 266 17.37 -8.11 6.74
C LEU A 266 16.96 -8.51 8.17
N ASP A 267 16.99 -7.59 9.12
CA ASP A 267 16.51 -7.83 10.49
C ASP A 267 15.00 -8.08 10.50
N PHE A 268 14.24 -7.33 9.70
CA PHE A 268 12.79 -7.52 9.60
C PHE A 268 12.41 -8.92 9.10
N VAL A 269 13.05 -9.42 8.03
CA VAL A 269 12.76 -10.77 7.53
C VAL A 269 13.33 -11.88 8.44
N ASN A 270 14.22 -11.56 9.37
CA ASN A 270 14.59 -12.47 10.45
C ASN A 270 13.53 -12.53 11.55
N LEU A 271 12.90 -11.39 11.87
CA LEU A 271 11.78 -11.34 12.82
C LEU A 271 10.52 -12.00 12.22
N PHE A 272 10.24 -11.75 10.95
CA PHE A 272 9.04 -12.20 10.24
C PHE A 272 9.42 -12.92 8.93
N PRO A 273 9.92 -14.18 9.00
CA PRO A 273 10.44 -14.87 7.82
C PRO A 273 9.41 -15.20 6.75
N HIS A 274 8.12 -15.12 7.09
CA HIS A 274 7.01 -15.31 6.16
C HIS A 274 6.59 -14.04 5.43
N TYR A 275 7.21 -12.88 5.71
CA TYR A 275 6.99 -11.61 5.04
C TYR A 275 8.15 -11.27 4.11
N PHE A 276 7.84 -10.51 3.04
CA PHE A 276 8.82 -9.67 2.39
C PHE A 276 8.85 -8.29 3.05
N ILE A 277 9.90 -7.52 2.77
CA ILE A 277 10.01 -6.10 3.14
C ILE A 277 10.80 -5.37 2.05
N GLY A 278 10.46 -4.11 1.79
CA GLY A 278 11.20 -3.28 0.86
C GLY A 278 11.17 -1.81 1.23
N SER A 279 12.08 -1.06 0.66
CA SER A 279 12.16 0.40 0.77
C SER A 279 11.77 1.05 -0.56
N ASN A 280 11.05 2.17 -0.50
CA ASN A 280 11.01 3.06 -1.66
C ASN A 280 12.42 3.59 -1.98
N ALA A 281 12.63 4.02 -3.21
CA ALA A 281 13.80 4.79 -3.57
C ALA A 281 13.84 6.12 -2.78
N ASP A 282 15.03 6.57 -2.40
CA ASP A 282 15.26 7.75 -1.53
C ASP A 282 15.38 9.08 -2.28
N LEU A 283 15.16 9.08 -3.60
CA LEU A 283 15.12 10.28 -4.44
C LEU A 283 13.70 10.63 -4.89
N PRO A 284 13.37 11.92 -5.07
CA PRO A 284 12.09 12.34 -5.64
C PRO A 284 11.89 11.77 -7.05
N ILE A 285 10.66 11.83 -7.57
CA ILE A 285 10.27 11.33 -8.90
C ILE A 285 10.20 9.78 -8.97
N VAL A 286 11.20 9.09 -8.45
CA VAL A 286 11.30 7.61 -8.46
C VAL A 286 11.06 6.98 -7.09
N GLY A 287 10.85 7.81 -6.06
CA GLY A 287 10.54 7.37 -4.70
C GLY A 287 9.06 7.39 -4.36
N GLY A 288 8.75 7.00 -3.12
CA GLY A 288 7.42 7.10 -2.55
C GLY A 288 7.01 8.54 -2.20
N SER A 289 5.78 8.72 -1.74
CA SER A 289 5.22 10.04 -1.38
C SER A 289 5.76 10.60 -0.05
N ILE A 290 6.42 9.79 0.79
CA ILE A 290 6.93 10.19 2.10
C ILE A 290 8.42 9.87 2.16
N LEU A 291 9.26 10.83 1.78
CA LEU A 291 10.72 10.71 1.84
C LEU A 291 11.30 11.29 3.15
N SER A 292 10.51 12.06 3.89
CA SER A 292 10.93 12.79 5.09
C SER A 292 10.91 11.96 6.37
N HIS A 293 10.35 10.75 6.33
CA HIS A 293 10.30 9.85 7.48
C HIS A 293 10.64 8.42 7.04
N ASP A 294 11.73 7.89 7.60
CA ASP A 294 12.29 6.58 7.28
C ASP A 294 11.30 5.46 7.60
N HIS A 295 10.95 4.68 6.58
CA HIS A 295 9.97 3.61 6.69
C HIS A 295 10.14 2.56 5.60
N PHE A 296 9.69 1.34 5.89
CA PHE A 296 9.66 0.21 4.99
C PHE A 296 8.25 -0.34 4.85
N GLN A 297 7.95 -1.00 3.74
CA GLN A 297 6.67 -1.64 3.48
C GLN A 297 6.87 -3.13 3.21
N GLY A 298 6.04 -3.96 3.81
CA GLY A 298 6.12 -5.41 3.69
C GLY A 298 4.77 -6.11 3.86
N GLY A 299 4.78 -7.43 3.94
CA GLY A 299 3.59 -8.26 4.15
C GLY A 299 3.67 -9.64 3.52
N ALA A 300 2.54 -10.35 3.52
CA ALA A 300 2.42 -11.72 3.03
C ALA A 300 1.86 -11.73 1.60
N HIS A 301 2.66 -11.30 0.62
CA HIS A 301 2.28 -11.33 -0.79
C HIS A 301 3.46 -11.72 -1.68
N GLU A 302 3.22 -12.54 -2.68
CA GLU A 302 4.18 -12.86 -3.72
C GLU A 302 3.83 -12.08 -4.99
N PHE A 303 4.65 -11.11 -5.33
CA PHE A 303 4.43 -10.23 -6.47
C PHE A 303 4.90 -10.84 -7.80
N PRO A 304 4.36 -10.39 -8.94
CA PRO A 304 4.80 -10.82 -10.27
C PRO A 304 6.32 -10.77 -10.47
N MET A 305 7.00 -9.73 -10.02
CA MET A 305 8.47 -9.60 -10.10
C MET A 305 9.21 -10.79 -9.45
N MET A 306 8.67 -11.37 -8.39
CA MET A 306 9.31 -12.48 -7.67
C MET A 306 9.26 -13.79 -8.47
N HIS A 307 8.38 -13.87 -9.47
CA HIS A 307 8.21 -14.99 -10.39
C HIS A 307 8.83 -14.74 -11.78
N ALA A 308 9.44 -13.57 -11.98
CA ALA A 308 10.07 -13.20 -13.26
C ALA A 308 11.16 -14.21 -13.66
N ALA A 309 11.24 -14.51 -14.96
CA ALA A 309 12.22 -15.45 -15.50
C ALA A 309 13.65 -14.93 -15.32
N GLU A 310 14.59 -15.87 -15.14
CA GLU A 310 16.02 -15.58 -15.08
C GLU A 310 16.59 -15.48 -16.50
N VAL A 311 17.30 -14.39 -16.80
CA VAL A 311 17.88 -14.15 -18.12
C VAL A 311 19.36 -14.52 -18.17
N SER A 312 20.13 -14.04 -17.20
CA SER A 312 21.55 -14.31 -17.08
C SER A 312 21.99 -14.31 -15.62
N GLN A 313 23.05 -15.05 -15.34
CA GLN A 313 23.68 -15.09 -14.04
C GLN A 313 24.95 -14.24 -14.05
N PHE A 314 25.31 -13.67 -12.93
CA PHE A 314 26.57 -12.97 -12.72
C PHE A 314 27.10 -13.21 -11.31
N SER A 315 28.39 -13.01 -11.13
CA SER A 315 29.06 -13.07 -9.82
C SER A 315 29.36 -11.67 -9.34
N VAL A 316 29.23 -11.45 -8.03
CA VAL A 316 29.69 -10.20 -7.40
C VAL A 316 31.13 -10.42 -6.91
N PRO A 317 32.15 -9.76 -7.49
CA PRO A 317 33.53 -10.02 -7.11
C PRO A 317 33.79 -9.78 -5.61
N GLY A 318 34.40 -10.79 -4.98
CA GLY A 318 34.65 -10.79 -3.52
C GLY A 318 33.57 -11.46 -2.67
N PHE A 319 32.47 -11.96 -3.28
CA PHE A 319 31.33 -12.56 -2.55
C PHE A 319 30.93 -13.91 -3.16
N ASP A 320 31.77 -14.93 -2.97
CA ASP A 320 31.61 -16.25 -3.59
C ASP A 320 30.35 -17.02 -3.14
N GLN A 321 29.74 -16.62 -2.01
CA GLN A 321 28.50 -17.23 -1.51
C GLN A 321 27.23 -16.47 -1.97
N VAL A 322 27.38 -15.47 -2.83
CA VAL A 322 26.28 -14.69 -3.39
C VAL A 322 26.15 -14.99 -4.88
N SER A 323 24.99 -15.47 -5.29
CA SER A 323 24.64 -15.59 -6.71
C SER A 323 23.82 -14.39 -7.16
N GLY A 324 24.23 -13.76 -8.26
CA GLY A 324 23.52 -12.67 -8.92
C GLY A 324 22.75 -13.16 -10.14
N THR A 325 21.58 -12.62 -10.39
CA THR A 325 20.73 -12.96 -11.55
C THR A 325 20.07 -11.70 -12.09
N VAL A 326 20.07 -11.52 -13.40
CA VAL A 326 19.26 -10.52 -14.11
C VAL A 326 17.89 -11.12 -14.37
N LEU A 327 16.82 -10.43 -13.96
CA LEU A 327 15.45 -10.87 -14.18
C LEU A 327 14.88 -10.31 -15.48
N GLN A 328 14.03 -11.10 -16.15
CA GLN A 328 13.19 -10.62 -17.26
C GLN A 328 12.03 -9.80 -16.70
N TRP A 329 12.31 -8.53 -16.44
CA TRP A 329 11.38 -7.61 -15.82
C TRP A 329 11.47 -6.23 -16.48
N PRO A 330 10.37 -5.46 -16.65
CA PRO A 330 10.43 -4.18 -17.37
C PRO A 330 11.37 -3.17 -16.69
N LEU A 331 11.40 -3.16 -15.36
CA LEU A 331 12.45 -2.44 -14.63
C LEU A 331 13.73 -3.27 -14.58
N SER A 332 14.88 -2.58 -14.47
CA SER A 332 16.19 -3.22 -14.40
C SER A 332 16.44 -3.79 -13.00
N VAL A 333 16.09 -5.05 -12.79
CA VAL A 333 16.17 -5.71 -11.48
C VAL A 333 17.30 -6.74 -11.47
N LEU A 334 18.19 -6.60 -10.48
CA LEU A 334 19.21 -7.57 -10.13
C LEU A 334 18.75 -8.33 -8.88
N ARG A 335 18.64 -9.66 -8.95
CA ARG A 335 18.33 -10.50 -7.79
C ARG A 335 19.61 -11.13 -7.26
N LEU A 336 19.87 -10.96 -5.96
CA LEU A 336 20.94 -11.62 -5.24
C LEU A 336 20.36 -12.70 -4.34
N ARG A 337 21.07 -13.83 -4.20
CA ARG A 337 20.70 -14.95 -3.31
C ARG A 337 21.90 -15.40 -2.51
N SER A 338 21.72 -15.61 -1.21
CA SER A 338 22.72 -16.20 -0.33
C SER A 338 22.09 -16.85 0.89
N HIS A 339 22.73 -17.89 1.43
CA HIS A 339 22.47 -18.40 2.77
C HIS A 339 23.16 -17.54 3.85
N ASP A 340 24.20 -16.79 3.46
CA ASP A 340 24.98 -15.92 4.34
C ASP A 340 24.43 -14.48 4.29
N ARG A 341 23.80 -14.05 5.37
CA ARG A 341 23.23 -12.71 5.53
C ARG A 341 24.28 -11.62 5.35
N ALA A 342 25.47 -11.80 5.91
CA ALA A 342 26.52 -10.78 5.88
C ALA A 342 27.08 -10.60 4.47
N GLN A 343 27.34 -11.70 3.76
CA GLN A 343 27.77 -11.67 2.36
C GLN A 343 26.71 -11.03 1.46
N LEU A 344 25.42 -11.34 1.67
CA LEU A 344 24.33 -10.71 0.91
C LEU A 344 24.29 -9.20 1.14
N LEU A 345 24.39 -8.76 2.40
CA LEU A 345 24.40 -7.34 2.77
C LEU A 345 25.56 -6.60 2.08
N ASP A 346 26.78 -7.14 2.20
CA ASP A 346 27.99 -6.52 1.64
C ASP A 346 27.94 -6.47 0.11
N ALA A 347 27.45 -7.53 -0.54
CA ALA A 347 27.28 -7.59 -1.99
C ALA A 347 26.20 -6.60 -2.49
N ALA A 348 25.07 -6.51 -1.80
CA ALA A 348 24.00 -5.57 -2.13
C ALA A 348 24.48 -4.11 -1.98
N GLU A 349 25.18 -3.79 -0.90
CA GLU A 349 25.76 -2.46 -0.69
C GLU A 349 26.76 -2.09 -1.80
N LYS A 350 27.65 -3.03 -2.18
CA LYS A 350 28.60 -2.84 -3.28
C LYS A 350 27.89 -2.45 -4.57
N ILE A 351 26.82 -3.16 -4.93
CA ILE A 351 26.04 -2.88 -6.14
C ILE A 351 25.37 -1.49 -6.04
N ILE A 352 24.76 -1.16 -4.90
CA ILE A 352 24.12 0.15 -4.70
C ILE A 352 25.13 1.30 -4.83
N LEU A 353 26.31 1.15 -4.23
CA LEU A 353 27.36 2.16 -4.32
C LEU A 353 27.90 2.30 -5.74
N ALA A 354 28.12 1.18 -6.45
CA ALA A 354 28.53 1.19 -7.85
C ALA A 354 27.47 1.88 -8.73
N TRP A 355 26.17 1.56 -8.52
CA TRP A 355 25.09 2.17 -9.27
C TRP A 355 24.98 3.68 -9.05
N ARG A 356 25.19 4.16 -7.84
CA ARG A 356 25.15 5.59 -7.51
C ARG A 356 26.18 6.42 -8.28
N GLU A 357 27.28 5.82 -8.67
CA GLU A 357 28.36 6.48 -9.43
C GLU A 357 28.34 6.15 -10.94
N TRP A 358 27.40 5.28 -11.38
CA TRP A 358 27.32 4.81 -12.75
C TRP A 358 26.71 5.84 -13.70
N THR A 359 27.49 6.24 -14.72
CA THR A 359 27.00 7.09 -15.81
C THR A 359 27.18 6.35 -17.15
N ASP A 360 26.12 6.30 -17.95
CA ASP A 360 26.15 5.79 -19.31
C ASP A 360 25.21 6.63 -20.17
N GLU A 361 25.77 7.67 -20.80
CA GLU A 361 25.01 8.62 -21.63
C GLU A 361 24.35 7.94 -22.84
N SER A 362 24.88 6.77 -23.30
CA SER A 362 24.31 6.05 -24.45
C SER A 362 22.90 5.52 -24.20
N VAL A 363 22.49 5.43 -22.92
CA VAL A 363 21.15 5.01 -22.49
C VAL A 363 20.48 6.05 -21.58
N GLY A 364 21.01 7.28 -21.54
CA GLY A 364 20.44 8.40 -20.81
C GLY A 364 20.62 8.33 -19.29
N VAL A 365 21.48 7.45 -18.76
CA VAL A 365 21.78 7.35 -17.33
C VAL A 365 22.90 8.31 -16.95
N ILE A 366 22.60 9.25 -16.06
CA ILE A 366 23.56 10.22 -15.54
C ILE A 366 23.52 10.15 -14.02
N ALA A 367 24.63 9.73 -13.40
CA ALA A 367 24.71 9.59 -11.95
C ALA A 367 24.66 10.93 -11.22
N HIS A 368 25.39 11.94 -11.74
CA HIS A 368 25.43 13.28 -11.17
C HIS A 368 25.38 14.33 -12.29
N THR A 369 24.57 15.36 -12.11
CA THR A 369 24.61 16.57 -12.94
C THR A 369 25.82 17.43 -12.61
N ALA A 370 26.17 18.39 -13.49
CA ALA A 370 27.34 19.25 -13.35
C ALA A 370 27.36 20.07 -12.04
N ASP A 371 26.20 20.32 -11.44
CA ASP A 371 26.01 20.98 -10.13
C ASP A 371 26.13 20.01 -8.94
N GLY A 372 26.41 18.72 -9.21
CA GLY A 372 26.64 17.69 -8.19
C GLY A 372 25.36 17.03 -7.64
N VAL A 373 24.20 17.25 -8.26
CA VAL A 373 22.95 16.58 -7.85
C VAL A 373 22.98 15.11 -8.27
N ALA A 374 22.76 14.21 -7.30
CA ALA A 374 22.71 12.76 -7.55
C ALA A 374 21.34 12.34 -8.13
N HIS A 375 21.37 11.40 -9.08
CA HIS A 375 20.18 10.93 -9.79
C HIS A 375 19.94 9.42 -9.67
N ASN A 376 20.96 8.64 -9.36
CA ASN A 376 20.86 7.18 -9.26
C ASN A 376 20.54 6.73 -7.82
N THR A 377 19.59 5.82 -7.71
CA THR A 377 19.20 5.16 -6.47
C THR A 377 18.66 3.76 -6.75
N VAL A 378 18.22 3.05 -5.72
CA VAL A 378 17.67 1.68 -5.82
C VAL A 378 16.37 1.57 -5.03
N THR A 379 15.46 0.75 -5.51
CA THR A 379 14.32 0.24 -4.74
C THR A 379 14.64 -1.19 -4.32
N PRO A 380 15.12 -1.42 -3.06
CA PRO A 380 15.46 -2.75 -2.57
C PRO A 380 14.24 -3.47 -2.00
N VAL A 381 14.13 -4.78 -2.29
CA VAL A 381 13.15 -5.68 -1.68
C VAL A 381 13.88 -6.91 -1.17
N ILE A 382 13.58 -7.35 0.06
CA ILE A 382 14.20 -8.51 0.69
C ILE A 382 13.13 -9.48 1.16
N ARG A 383 13.37 -10.78 0.98
CA ARG A 383 12.57 -11.87 1.57
C ARG A 383 13.44 -13.05 1.93
N ARG A 384 12.86 -13.98 2.71
CA ARG A 384 13.43 -15.31 2.93
C ARG A 384 12.60 -16.34 2.18
N VAL A 385 13.24 -17.33 1.61
CA VAL A 385 12.60 -18.43 0.89
C VAL A 385 13.23 -19.76 1.29
N ASP A 386 12.44 -20.83 1.31
CA ASP A 386 12.97 -22.17 1.50
C ASP A 386 13.74 -22.61 0.26
N SER A 387 14.98 -23.05 0.41
CA SER A 387 15.71 -23.63 -0.70
C SER A 387 15.13 -24.99 -1.04
N ARG A 388 14.48 -25.10 -2.22
CA ARG A 388 14.06 -26.38 -2.78
C ARG A 388 15.28 -27.08 -3.39
N GLY A 389 15.99 -27.89 -2.58
CA GLY A 389 17.13 -28.65 -3.06
C GLY A 389 17.89 -29.42 -1.98
N ASN A 390 18.88 -30.26 -2.37
CA ASN A 390 19.62 -31.20 -1.52
C ASN A 390 20.43 -30.57 -0.36
N ALA A 391 20.51 -29.25 -0.27
CA ALA A 391 21.24 -28.54 0.79
C ALA A 391 20.34 -27.98 1.90
N GLY A 392 19.02 -28.18 1.82
CA GLY A 392 17.99 -27.77 2.79
C GLY A 392 18.36 -26.57 3.68
N GLY A 393 17.64 -25.46 3.55
CA GLY A 393 17.85 -24.30 4.41
C GLY A 393 17.20 -23.05 3.82
N GLU A 394 17.03 -22.04 4.65
CA GLU A 394 16.49 -20.75 4.21
C GLU A 394 17.54 -19.94 3.42
N VAL A 395 17.08 -19.28 2.38
CA VAL A 395 17.87 -18.40 1.51
C VAL A 395 17.32 -16.99 1.63
N TYR A 396 18.20 -16.01 1.79
CA TYR A 396 17.85 -14.60 1.61
C TYR A 396 17.86 -14.27 0.12
N GLU A 397 16.81 -13.61 -0.34
CA GLU A 397 16.72 -12.99 -1.65
C GLU A 397 16.65 -11.48 -1.50
N ALA A 398 17.52 -10.77 -2.21
CA ALA A 398 17.48 -9.32 -2.35
C ALA A 398 17.24 -8.95 -3.81
N TYR A 399 16.19 -8.21 -4.10
CA TYR A 399 15.86 -7.65 -5.41
C TYR A 399 16.26 -6.18 -5.39
N LEU A 400 17.16 -5.79 -6.27
CA LEU A 400 17.66 -4.43 -6.40
C LEU A 400 17.14 -3.85 -7.72
N ALA A 401 16.04 -3.10 -7.68
CA ALA A 401 15.54 -2.39 -8.85
C ALA A 401 16.32 -1.07 -8.99
N LEU A 402 17.09 -0.95 -10.07
CA LEU A 402 17.91 0.23 -10.36
C LEU A 402 16.99 1.38 -10.81
N ARG A 403 17.19 2.57 -10.25
CA ARG A 403 16.36 3.77 -10.51
C ARG A 403 17.26 4.96 -10.85
N CYS A 404 16.74 5.87 -11.69
CA CYS A 404 17.37 7.14 -11.99
C CYS A 404 16.28 8.21 -12.16
N ASN A 405 16.44 9.36 -11.50
CA ASN A 405 15.43 10.45 -11.53
C ASN A 405 15.84 11.61 -12.45
N ILE A 406 16.78 11.40 -13.35
CA ILE A 406 17.21 12.44 -14.29
C ILE A 406 16.03 12.97 -15.11
N THR A 407 16.00 14.27 -15.32
CA THR A 407 14.99 14.97 -16.12
C THR A 407 15.63 15.63 -17.34
N THR A 408 14.83 15.86 -18.37
CA THR A 408 15.18 16.65 -19.56
C THR A 408 14.04 17.60 -19.89
N ASP A 409 14.26 18.52 -20.81
CA ASP A 409 13.18 19.41 -21.31
C ASP A 409 12.03 18.60 -21.95
N GLU A 410 12.33 17.49 -22.59
CA GLU A 410 11.36 16.56 -23.18
C GLU A 410 10.62 15.75 -22.10
N HIS A 411 11.33 15.35 -21.04
CA HIS A 411 10.81 14.55 -19.93
C HIS A 411 10.96 15.29 -18.59
N PRO A 412 10.17 16.34 -18.33
CA PRO A 412 10.29 17.17 -17.12
C PRO A 412 9.84 16.44 -15.85
N LEU A 413 9.09 15.33 -15.96
CA LEU A 413 8.68 14.47 -14.85
C LEU A 413 9.66 13.31 -14.63
N GLY A 414 10.70 13.18 -15.46
CA GLY A 414 11.71 12.13 -15.40
C GLY A 414 11.83 11.36 -16.72
N VAL A 415 13.06 11.06 -17.14
CA VAL A 415 13.33 10.21 -18.31
C VAL A 415 12.85 8.78 -18.04
N PHE A 416 13.06 8.28 -16.81
CA PHE A 416 12.66 6.95 -16.34
C PHE A 416 11.41 7.03 -15.45
N HIS A 417 10.35 7.61 -16.00
CA HIS A 417 9.07 7.86 -15.36
C HIS A 417 7.94 7.61 -16.39
N PRO A 418 6.68 7.34 -15.99
CA PRO A 418 5.58 7.21 -16.95
C PRO A 418 5.52 8.39 -17.92
N HIS A 419 5.58 8.12 -19.22
CA HIS A 419 5.53 9.14 -20.25
C HIS A 419 4.10 9.64 -20.50
N ALA A 420 3.98 10.83 -21.13
CA ALA A 420 2.73 11.57 -21.24
C ALA A 420 1.58 10.80 -21.89
N GLU A 421 1.88 9.92 -22.86
CA GLU A 421 0.90 9.09 -23.58
C GLU A 421 0.16 8.11 -22.67
N TYR A 422 0.76 7.73 -21.52
CA TYR A 422 0.18 6.79 -20.55
C TYR A 422 -0.45 7.48 -19.33
N HIS A 423 -0.39 8.83 -19.25
CA HIS A 423 -0.90 9.58 -18.09
C HIS A 423 -2.41 9.46 -17.91
N HIS A 424 -3.15 9.10 -18.96
CA HIS A 424 -4.57 8.84 -18.86
C HIS A 424 -4.88 7.63 -17.94
N ILE A 425 -3.96 6.68 -17.79
CA ILE A 425 -4.05 5.53 -16.87
C ILE A 425 -3.21 5.78 -15.62
N LYS A 426 -1.90 6.06 -15.76
CA LYS A 426 -0.97 6.21 -14.63
C LYS A 426 0.00 7.36 -14.87
N LYS A 427 -0.11 8.39 -14.03
CA LYS A 427 0.75 9.59 -14.08
C LYS A 427 1.71 9.66 -12.88
N GLU A 428 1.35 9.05 -11.76
CA GLU A 428 2.09 9.12 -10.51
C GLU A 428 3.39 8.34 -10.59
N ASN A 429 4.32 8.67 -9.69
CA ASN A 429 5.59 7.97 -9.54
C ASN A 429 5.40 6.45 -9.37
N ILE A 430 6.33 5.69 -9.90
CA ILE A 430 6.39 4.22 -9.72
C ILE A 430 7.12 3.92 -8.42
N GLY A 431 6.35 3.63 -7.37
CA GLY A 431 6.86 3.28 -6.05
C GLY A 431 7.13 1.79 -5.89
N LEU A 432 7.48 1.38 -4.65
CA LEU A 432 7.85 0.02 -4.30
C LEU A 432 6.85 -1.04 -4.81
N ILE A 433 5.56 -0.80 -4.63
CA ILE A 433 4.49 -1.77 -4.96
C ILE A 433 4.39 -1.95 -6.48
N GLU A 434 4.38 -0.83 -7.22
CA GLU A 434 4.32 -0.85 -8.67
C GLU A 434 5.59 -1.47 -9.29
N VAL A 435 6.76 -1.21 -8.72
CA VAL A 435 8.03 -1.85 -9.12
C VAL A 435 7.91 -3.37 -9.12
N MET A 436 7.17 -3.92 -8.15
CA MET A 436 6.96 -5.36 -8.01
C MET A 436 5.85 -5.93 -8.91
N GLY A 437 5.12 -5.07 -9.66
CA GLY A 437 4.13 -5.50 -10.66
C GLY A 437 2.67 -5.39 -10.23
N LEU A 438 2.36 -4.68 -9.14
CA LEU A 438 0.99 -4.39 -8.72
C LEU A 438 0.67 -2.91 -8.99
N ALA A 439 -0.16 -2.63 -9.98
CA ALA A 439 -0.68 -1.29 -10.24
C ALA A 439 -1.71 -0.87 -9.18
N ILE A 440 -1.52 0.33 -8.61
CA ILE A 440 -2.53 0.99 -7.79
C ILE A 440 -3.07 2.18 -8.57
N LEU A 441 -4.26 2.02 -9.13
CA LEU A 441 -4.89 2.98 -10.03
C LEU A 441 -5.99 3.80 -9.34
N PRO A 442 -6.25 5.04 -9.79
CA PRO A 442 -7.22 5.94 -9.14
C PRO A 442 -8.68 5.55 -9.42
N PRO A 443 -9.63 5.90 -8.51
CA PRO A 443 -11.06 5.61 -8.64
C PRO A 443 -11.71 6.20 -9.90
N ARG A 444 -11.20 7.34 -10.42
CA ARG A 444 -11.72 8.00 -11.63
C ARG A 444 -11.81 7.07 -12.84
N LEU A 445 -10.96 6.05 -12.90
CA LEU A 445 -10.96 5.11 -14.03
C LEU A 445 -12.26 4.29 -14.12
N VAL A 446 -13.02 4.13 -13.03
CA VAL A 446 -14.30 3.38 -13.09
C VAL A 446 -15.33 4.08 -14.00
N PRO A 447 -15.73 5.35 -13.75
CA PRO A 447 -16.63 6.05 -14.67
C PRO A 447 -16.00 6.32 -16.05
N GLU A 448 -14.69 6.62 -16.13
CA GLU A 448 -14.00 6.89 -17.38
C GLU A 448 -14.01 5.67 -18.32
N LEU A 449 -13.59 4.49 -17.85
CA LEU A 449 -13.63 3.24 -18.63
C LEU A 449 -15.06 2.81 -18.97
N GLY A 450 -16.02 3.09 -18.07
CA GLY A 450 -17.44 2.87 -18.35
C GLY A 450 -17.93 3.70 -19.54
N ALA A 451 -17.57 4.97 -19.60
CA ALA A 451 -17.93 5.85 -20.71
C ALA A 451 -17.21 5.43 -22.02
N VAL A 452 -15.91 5.12 -21.96
CA VAL A 452 -15.18 4.58 -23.13
C VAL A 452 -15.89 3.32 -23.67
N ARG A 453 -16.27 2.38 -22.79
CA ARG A 453 -17.00 1.16 -23.19
C ARG A 453 -18.26 1.49 -24.00
N GLU A 454 -19.08 2.46 -23.54
CA GLU A 454 -20.31 2.82 -24.24
C GLU A 454 -20.03 3.37 -25.66
N HIS A 455 -19.01 4.20 -25.83
CA HIS A 455 -18.60 4.70 -27.13
C HIS A 455 -18.09 3.60 -28.08
N LEU A 456 -17.25 2.66 -27.56
CA LEU A 456 -16.76 1.53 -28.36
C LEU A 456 -17.91 0.63 -28.83
N LEU A 457 -18.88 0.33 -27.96
CA LEU A 457 -20.06 -0.48 -28.31
C LEU A 457 -20.96 0.24 -29.32
N ALA A 458 -21.13 1.56 -29.21
CA ALA A 458 -21.87 2.38 -30.19
C ALA A 458 -21.21 2.33 -31.58
N ALA A 459 -19.89 2.49 -31.64
CA ALA A 459 -19.12 2.40 -32.89
C ALA A 459 -19.17 0.98 -33.50
N LYS A 460 -19.19 -0.07 -32.66
CA LYS A 460 -19.36 -1.44 -33.13
C LYS A 460 -20.76 -1.69 -33.72
N ALA A 461 -21.79 -1.08 -33.12
CA ALA A 461 -23.19 -1.26 -33.57
C ALA A 461 -23.53 -0.46 -34.82
N ASP A 462 -22.90 0.71 -35.02
CA ASP A 462 -23.18 1.61 -36.14
C ASP A 462 -21.87 2.10 -36.79
N ALA A 463 -21.58 1.59 -37.99
CA ALA A 463 -20.40 1.97 -38.76
C ALA A 463 -20.34 3.46 -39.16
N SER A 464 -21.46 4.21 -39.03
CA SER A 464 -21.50 5.66 -39.25
C SER A 464 -21.20 6.48 -38.00
N TYR A 465 -21.02 5.83 -36.84
CA TYR A 465 -20.70 6.48 -35.59
C TYR A 465 -19.28 7.06 -35.62
N ASP A 466 -19.17 8.37 -35.45
CA ASP A 466 -17.87 9.05 -35.40
C ASP A 466 -17.26 8.90 -34.00
N LEU A 467 -16.54 7.79 -33.82
CA LEU A 467 -15.92 7.43 -32.54
C LEU A 467 -14.95 8.51 -32.05
N ALA A 468 -14.08 9.04 -32.93
CA ALA A 468 -13.09 10.04 -32.58
C ALA A 468 -13.75 11.31 -32.03
N SER A 469 -14.72 11.87 -32.79
CA SER A 469 -15.45 13.07 -32.34
C SER A 469 -16.25 12.83 -31.06
N ALA A 470 -16.80 11.62 -30.87
CA ALA A 470 -17.56 11.28 -29.67
C ALA A 470 -16.68 11.18 -28.42
N LEU A 471 -15.52 10.54 -28.51
CA LEU A 471 -14.56 10.43 -27.42
C LEU A 471 -13.98 11.79 -27.04
N GLU A 472 -13.61 12.60 -28.02
CA GLU A 472 -13.11 13.98 -27.82
C GLU A 472 -14.16 14.90 -27.19
N GLY A 473 -15.45 14.69 -27.52
CA GLY A 473 -16.58 15.47 -26.99
C GLY A 473 -17.01 15.11 -25.58
N ASP A 474 -16.63 13.95 -25.07
CA ASP A 474 -16.96 13.47 -23.71
C ASP A 474 -15.82 13.77 -22.73
N ASP A 475 -16.11 14.55 -21.68
CA ASP A 475 -15.13 14.93 -20.67
C ASP A 475 -14.53 13.73 -19.92
N LEU A 476 -15.26 12.61 -19.79
CA LEU A 476 -14.78 11.37 -19.19
C LEU A 476 -13.84 10.59 -20.13
N CYS A 477 -13.98 10.75 -21.44
CA CYS A 477 -13.24 9.98 -22.44
C CYS A 477 -12.07 10.72 -23.06
N ARG A 478 -12.09 12.07 -23.09
CA ARG A 478 -11.13 12.88 -23.83
C ARG A 478 -9.67 12.52 -23.57
N SER A 479 -9.29 12.24 -22.33
CA SER A 479 -7.92 11.83 -21.99
C SER A 479 -7.56 10.44 -22.51
N HIS A 480 -8.55 9.62 -22.84
CA HIS A 480 -8.40 8.25 -23.33
C HIS A 480 -8.62 8.12 -24.84
N ALA A 481 -9.00 9.20 -25.54
CA ALA A 481 -9.51 9.14 -26.91
C ALA A 481 -8.57 8.38 -27.88
N ALA A 482 -7.33 8.80 -27.99
CA ALA A 482 -6.35 8.15 -28.89
C ALA A 482 -6.13 6.67 -28.56
N TRP A 483 -6.05 6.34 -27.26
CA TRP A 483 -5.91 4.95 -26.80
C TRP A 483 -7.18 4.13 -27.11
N ALA A 484 -8.37 4.68 -26.87
CA ALA A 484 -9.62 4.00 -27.13
C ALA A 484 -9.86 3.74 -28.63
N GLU A 485 -9.45 4.67 -29.50
CA GLU A 485 -9.46 4.46 -30.96
C GLU A 485 -8.52 3.34 -31.38
N ASP A 486 -7.30 3.28 -30.83
CA ASP A 486 -6.35 2.20 -31.09
C ASP A 486 -6.89 0.85 -30.61
N VAL A 487 -7.47 0.79 -29.38
CA VAL A 487 -8.14 -0.42 -28.87
C VAL A 487 -9.26 -0.86 -29.81
N PHE A 488 -10.12 0.07 -30.25
CA PHE A 488 -11.19 -0.25 -31.20
C PHE A 488 -10.64 -0.79 -32.51
N ALA A 489 -9.61 -0.16 -33.07
CA ALA A 489 -9.01 -0.60 -34.33
C ALA A 489 -8.43 -2.03 -34.26
N ARG A 490 -7.90 -2.43 -33.12
CA ARG A 490 -7.30 -3.77 -32.90
C ARG A 490 -8.29 -4.83 -32.48
N ARG A 491 -9.30 -4.46 -31.67
CA ARG A 491 -10.15 -5.40 -30.92
C ARG A 491 -11.64 -5.30 -31.28
N ALA A 492 -12.04 -4.45 -32.28
CA ALA A 492 -13.44 -4.27 -32.62
C ALA A 492 -14.20 -5.58 -32.89
N ASP A 493 -13.56 -6.56 -33.55
CA ASP A 493 -14.21 -7.84 -33.88
C ASP A 493 -14.53 -8.69 -32.64
N GLU A 494 -13.76 -8.54 -31.57
CA GLU A 494 -13.92 -9.28 -30.32
C GLU A 494 -14.95 -8.63 -29.36
N LEU A 495 -15.21 -7.31 -29.52
CA LEU A 495 -16.07 -6.55 -28.61
C LEU A 495 -17.51 -7.06 -28.60
N THR A 496 -18.06 -7.28 -27.42
CA THR A 496 -19.48 -7.55 -27.16
C THR A 496 -19.94 -6.76 -25.92
N THR A 497 -21.24 -6.64 -25.71
CA THR A 497 -21.80 -6.03 -24.50
C THR A 497 -21.32 -6.70 -23.21
N ASP A 498 -21.02 -7.99 -23.26
CA ASP A 498 -20.67 -8.78 -22.08
C ASP A 498 -19.17 -8.71 -21.74
N ASN A 499 -18.30 -8.52 -22.74
CA ASN A 499 -16.83 -8.57 -22.53
C ASN A 499 -16.10 -7.24 -22.71
N ALA A 500 -16.76 -6.18 -23.15
CA ALA A 500 -16.10 -4.92 -23.51
C ALA A 500 -15.33 -4.30 -22.33
N ILE A 501 -15.83 -4.43 -21.11
CA ILE A 501 -15.11 -3.91 -19.94
C ILE A 501 -13.88 -4.79 -19.61
N ASP A 502 -13.95 -6.10 -19.79
CA ASP A 502 -12.82 -7.01 -19.56
C ASP A 502 -11.72 -6.75 -20.57
N ILE A 503 -12.06 -6.48 -21.85
CA ILE A 503 -11.10 -6.06 -22.87
C ILE A 503 -10.41 -4.76 -22.46
N LEU A 504 -11.15 -3.76 -21.98
CA LEU A 504 -10.56 -2.51 -21.49
C LEU A 504 -9.65 -2.74 -20.26
N HIS A 505 -10.02 -3.64 -19.36
CA HIS A 505 -9.17 -4.02 -18.24
C HIS A 505 -7.85 -4.68 -18.71
N GLU A 506 -7.90 -5.59 -19.69
CA GLU A 506 -6.70 -6.17 -20.30
C GLU A 506 -5.81 -5.08 -20.89
N GLU A 507 -6.37 -4.16 -21.69
CA GLU A 507 -5.64 -3.07 -22.32
C GLU A 507 -5.05 -2.07 -21.30
N VAL A 508 -5.73 -1.82 -20.18
CA VAL A 508 -5.16 -1.06 -19.04
C VAL A 508 -3.93 -1.75 -18.47
N GLY A 509 -3.96 -3.07 -18.35
CA GLY A 509 -2.81 -3.85 -17.90
C GLY A 509 -1.64 -3.78 -18.87
N VAL A 510 -1.90 -3.79 -20.18
CA VAL A 510 -0.88 -3.57 -21.22
C VAL A 510 -0.25 -2.18 -21.08
N VAL A 511 -1.07 -1.13 -20.90
CA VAL A 511 -0.57 0.24 -20.63
C VAL A 511 0.30 0.26 -19.39
N PHE A 512 -0.08 -0.44 -18.30
CA PHE A 512 0.75 -0.52 -17.11
C PHE A 512 2.10 -1.21 -17.38
N GLY A 513 2.13 -2.24 -18.22
CA GLY A 513 3.38 -2.86 -18.68
C GLY A 513 4.31 -1.85 -19.37
N HIS A 514 3.78 -0.97 -20.24
CA HIS A 514 4.54 0.12 -20.86
C HIS A 514 4.99 1.17 -19.84
N VAL A 515 4.16 1.49 -18.86
CA VAL A 515 4.52 2.39 -17.74
C VAL A 515 5.71 1.86 -16.96
N LEU A 516 5.75 0.55 -16.67
CA LEU A 516 6.90 -0.08 -16.02
C LEU A 516 8.13 -0.07 -16.92
N ASP A 517 7.97 -0.30 -18.22
CA ASP A 517 9.08 -0.22 -19.19
C ASP A 517 9.65 1.20 -19.27
N ASN A 518 8.80 2.25 -19.26
CA ASN A 518 9.27 3.64 -19.16
C ASN A 518 10.14 3.86 -17.91
N ALA A 519 9.79 3.24 -16.79
CA ALA A 519 10.54 3.36 -15.53
C ALA A 519 11.85 2.56 -15.49
N GLY A 520 12.06 1.62 -16.42
CA GLY A 520 13.28 0.82 -16.54
C GLY A 520 14.47 1.62 -17.08
N VAL A 521 15.62 1.56 -16.41
CA VAL A 521 16.84 2.30 -16.79
C VAL A 521 17.58 1.65 -17.95
N PHE A 522 17.58 0.32 -18.03
CA PHE A 522 18.10 -0.45 -19.16
C PHE A 522 16.92 -1.06 -19.92
N LYS A 523 16.64 -0.53 -21.12
CA LYS A 523 15.56 -1.03 -21.97
C LYS A 523 15.83 -2.44 -22.48
N TRP A 524 14.77 -3.14 -22.86
CA TRP A 524 14.85 -4.52 -23.38
C TRP A 524 15.17 -4.54 -24.89
N ASP A 525 16.05 -3.66 -25.33
CA ASP A 525 16.66 -3.62 -26.65
C ASP A 525 18.16 -3.93 -26.59
N GLU A 526 18.83 -3.94 -27.75
CA GLU A 526 20.26 -4.26 -27.86
C GLU A 526 21.12 -3.25 -27.06
N ALA A 527 20.79 -1.97 -27.12
CA ALA A 527 21.55 -0.90 -26.46
C ALA A 527 21.42 -0.99 -24.92
N GLY A 528 20.20 -1.14 -24.42
CA GLY A 528 19.93 -1.26 -23.00
C GLY A 528 20.52 -2.54 -22.40
N ARG A 529 20.43 -3.67 -23.10
CA ARG A 529 21.03 -4.93 -22.67
C ARG A 529 22.57 -4.85 -22.64
N ALA A 530 23.17 -4.20 -23.63
CA ALA A 530 24.62 -3.96 -23.65
C ALA A 530 25.07 -3.02 -22.51
N ALA A 531 24.29 -1.98 -22.21
CA ALA A 531 24.55 -1.07 -21.09
C ALA A 531 24.43 -1.78 -19.74
N GLN A 532 23.41 -2.62 -19.55
CA GLN A 532 23.27 -3.45 -18.35
C GLN A 532 24.46 -4.38 -18.15
N GLN A 533 24.97 -5.00 -19.23
CA GLN A 533 26.13 -5.84 -19.14
C GLN A 533 27.40 -5.05 -18.78
N ARG A 534 27.59 -3.84 -19.35
CA ARG A 534 28.72 -2.96 -18.97
C ARG A 534 28.65 -2.58 -17.48
N PHE A 535 27.45 -2.32 -16.95
CA PHE A 535 27.30 -2.06 -15.52
C PHE A 535 27.72 -3.28 -14.69
N ILE A 536 27.22 -4.46 -15.03
CA ILE A 536 27.56 -5.71 -14.33
C ILE A 536 29.06 -6.00 -14.40
N ASP A 537 29.68 -5.80 -15.55
CA ASP A 537 31.13 -6.03 -15.75
C ASP A 537 31.99 -5.03 -14.94
N SER A 538 31.41 -3.90 -14.51
CA SER A 538 32.12 -2.90 -13.68
C SER A 538 32.07 -3.20 -12.18
N LEU A 539 31.27 -4.17 -11.75
CA LEU A 539 31.16 -4.55 -10.33
C LEU A 539 32.43 -5.27 -9.85
#